data_dcec204e51c89b9417295581c8c2dfbf
#
_entry.id   dcec204e51c89b9417295581c8c2dfbf
#
_cell.length_a   1.000
_cell.length_b   1.000
_cell.length_c   1.000
_cell.angle_alpha   90.00
_cell.angle_beta   90.00
_cell.angle_gamma   90.00
#
_symmetry.space_group_name_H-M   'P 1'
#
loop_
_entity.id
_entity.type
_entity.pdbx_description
1 polymer ?
#
loop_
_entity_poly.entity_id
_entity_poly.type
_entity_poly.pdbx_seq_one_letter_code
_entity_poly.pdbx_strand_id
1 'polypeptide(L)' 'MFEALIPRFPDYELIDSGDFEKLERFGRYVVRRPEPQAIWRRSLTEEEWRR' A
#
# COMPACT_ATOMS: atom_id res chain seq x y z
N MET A 1 7.89 15.43 0.31
CA MET A 1 7.01 15.97 -0.22
C MET A 1 5.69 15.38 -0.21
N PHE A 2 5.57 14.17 -0.40
CA PHE A 2 4.30 13.59 -0.33
C PHE A 2 3.70 13.53 1.02
N GLU A 3 4.49 13.51 2.04
CA GLU A 3 3.94 13.45 3.36
C GLU A 3 3.02 14.60 3.62
N ALA A 4 3.30 15.73 3.00
CA ALA A 4 2.47 16.88 3.22
C ALA A 4 1.11 16.70 2.61
N LEU A 5 1.01 15.81 1.64
CA LEU A 5 -0.24 15.60 0.96
C LEU A 5 -1.00 14.39 1.46
N ILE A 6 -0.35 13.60 2.29
CA ILE A 6 -1.00 12.41 2.79
C ILE A 6 -1.90 12.78 3.94
N PRO A 7 -3.16 12.44 3.87
CA PRO A 7 -4.09 12.77 4.95
C PRO A 7 -3.65 12.09 6.23
N ARG A 8 -3.96 12.72 7.31
CA ARG A 8 -3.67 12.13 8.57
C ARG A 8 -4.80 11.27 9.00
N PHE A 9 -5.02 10.22 8.27
CA PHE A 9 -6.05 9.26 8.64
C PHE A 9 -5.58 8.49 9.83
N PRO A 10 -6.31 8.48 10.92
CA PRO A 10 -5.95 7.64 12.03
C PRO A 10 -5.92 6.18 11.65
N ASP A 11 -6.71 5.81 10.66
CA ASP A 11 -6.81 4.41 10.28
C ASP A 11 -6.08 4.09 8.99
N TYR A 12 -5.06 4.85 8.66
CA TYR A 12 -4.27 4.56 7.47
C TYR A 12 -3.13 3.61 7.81
N GLU A 13 -2.88 2.67 6.93
CA GLU A 13 -1.78 1.75 7.12
C GLU A 13 -1.24 1.30 5.78
N LEU A 14 0.07 1.34 5.61
CA LEU A 14 0.69 0.74 4.45
C LEU A 14 0.91 -0.72 4.78
N ILE A 15 0.15 -1.59 4.14
CA ILE A 15 0.20 -3.00 4.47
C ILE A 15 1.41 -3.65 3.84
N ASP A 16 1.68 -3.37 2.58
CA ASP A 16 2.79 -3.98 1.88
C ASP A 16 3.10 -3.19 0.63
N SER A 17 4.28 -3.39 0.08
CA SER A 17 4.63 -2.77 -1.19
C SER A 17 5.68 -3.64 -1.87
N GLY A 18 5.75 -3.52 -3.19
CA GLY A 18 6.72 -4.26 -3.95
C GLY A 18 6.15 -4.65 -5.29
N ASP A 19 7.01 -5.14 -6.17
CA ASP A 19 6.63 -5.56 -7.51
C ASP A 19 5.82 -4.47 -8.22
N PHE A 20 6.23 -3.21 -8.00
CA PHE A 20 5.65 -2.03 -8.64
C PHE A 20 4.23 -1.73 -8.19
N GLU A 21 3.87 -2.20 -7.02
CA GLU A 21 2.55 -1.94 -6.46
C GLU A 21 2.63 -1.69 -4.98
N LYS A 22 1.59 -1.14 -4.42
CA LYS A 22 1.50 -1.01 -2.98
C LYS A 22 0.07 -1.32 -2.54
N LEU A 23 -0.04 -1.85 -1.34
CA LEU A 23 -1.30 -2.24 -0.75
C LEU A 23 -1.50 -1.39 0.48
N GLU A 24 -2.57 -0.61 0.49
CA GLU A 24 -2.82 0.35 1.56
C GLU A 24 -4.21 0.14 2.14
N ARG A 25 -4.34 0.49 3.41
CA ARG A 25 -5.63 0.42 4.06
C ARG A 25 -6.04 1.83 4.50
N PHE A 26 -7.24 2.21 4.13
CA PHE A 26 -7.83 3.47 4.55
C PHE A 26 -9.10 3.13 5.30
N GLY A 27 -9.02 3.13 6.62
CA GLY A 27 -10.14 2.68 7.41
C GLY A 27 -10.40 1.21 7.13
N ARG A 28 -11.58 0.91 6.60
CA ARG A 28 -11.91 -0.46 6.26
C ARG A 28 -11.71 -0.77 4.78
N TYR A 29 -11.20 0.20 4.04
CA TYR A 29 -10.99 -0.01 2.60
C TYR A 29 -9.54 -0.36 2.34
N VAL A 30 -9.32 -1.42 1.60
CA VAL A 30 -7.99 -1.85 1.20
C VAL A 30 -7.85 -1.58 -0.28
N VAL A 31 -6.80 -0.87 -0.65
CA VAL A 31 -6.61 -0.41 -2.01
C VAL A 31 -5.27 -0.89 -2.53
N ARG A 32 -5.27 -1.37 -3.76
CA ARG A 32 -4.06 -1.81 -4.43
C ARG A 32 -3.78 -0.79 -5.52
N ARG A 33 -2.62 -0.16 -5.46
CA ARG A 33 -2.29 0.91 -6.39
C ARG A 33 -0.92 0.70 -7.01
N PRO A 34 -0.70 1.21 -8.21
CA PRO A 34 0.62 1.14 -8.82
C PRO A 34 1.61 1.99 -8.04
N GLU A 35 2.84 1.51 -7.98
CA GLU A 35 3.91 2.26 -7.36
C GLU A 35 5.19 1.97 -8.14
N PRO A 36 5.52 2.79 -9.15
CA PRO A 36 6.66 2.49 -10.02
C PRO A 36 7.98 2.39 -9.31
N GLN A 37 8.10 2.99 -8.14
CA GLN A 37 9.35 2.97 -7.43
C GLN A 37 9.52 1.77 -6.52
N ALA A 38 8.49 0.95 -6.40
CA ALA A 38 8.55 -0.23 -5.54
C ALA A 38 9.17 -1.38 -6.31
N ILE A 39 10.47 -1.32 -6.50
CA ILE A 39 11.18 -2.31 -7.32
C ILE A 39 11.59 -3.53 -6.55
N TRP A 40 11.30 -3.55 -5.26
CA TRP A 40 11.62 -4.71 -4.43
C TRP A 40 10.47 -5.70 -4.47
N ARG A 41 10.70 -6.86 -3.87
CA ARG A 41 9.67 -7.87 -3.79
C ARG A 41 8.69 -7.57 -2.68
N ARG A 42 7.44 -7.92 -2.91
CA ARG A 42 6.44 -7.83 -1.84
C ARG A 42 6.79 -8.78 -0.72
N SER A 43 6.37 -8.43 0.47
CA SER A 43 6.55 -9.30 1.63
C SER A 43 5.45 -10.34 1.73
N LEU A 44 4.24 -9.97 1.34
CA LEU A 44 3.09 -10.88 1.45
C LEU A 44 2.89 -11.63 0.14
N THR A 45 2.19 -12.73 0.21
CA THR A 45 1.91 -13.51 -0.97
C THR A 45 0.81 -12.87 -1.79
N GLU A 46 0.70 -13.30 -3.02
CA GLU A 46 -0.37 -12.82 -3.88
C GLU A 46 -1.72 -13.14 -3.28
N GLU A 47 -1.82 -14.27 -2.64
CA GLU A 47 -3.07 -14.66 -2.02
C GLU A 47 -3.46 -13.70 -0.91
N GLU A 48 -2.48 -13.27 -0.13
CA GLU A 48 -2.74 -12.32 0.93
C GLU A 48 -3.11 -10.95 0.38
N TRP A 49 -2.55 -10.59 -0.76
CA TRP A 49 -2.88 -9.32 -1.38
C TRP A 49 -4.30 -9.29 -1.92
N ARG A 50 -4.87 -10.43 -2.18
CA ARG A 50 -6.22 -10.50 -2.72
C ARG A 50 -7.30 -10.37 -1.69
N ARG A 51 -6.93 -10.40 -0.46
CA ARG A 51 -7.93 -10.27 0.56
C ARG A 51 -8.40 -8.85 0.65
#